data_a7259059088b6e4f479f9f8500a34ac3
#
_entry.id   a7259059088b6e4f479f9f8500a34ac3
#
_cell.length_a   1.000
_cell.length_b   1.000
_cell.length_c   1.000
_cell.angle_alpha   90.00
_cell.angle_beta   90.00
_cell.angle_gamma   90.00
#
_symmetry.space_group_name_H-M   'P 1'
#
loop_
_entity.id
_entity.type
_entity.pdbx_description
1 polymer ?
#
loop_
_entity_poly.entity_id
_entity_poly.type
_entity_poly.pdbx_seq_one_letter_code
_entity_poly.pdbx_strand_id
1 'polypeptide(L)'
;MNAIEIKNLTKNFGQKQALCGLNMTVPVGSIYGFIGENGSGKSTTEKILCGLIHPSSGNVKIFDKEHTNIDVRSKMGCLIEMPGCFKNYSVWNNLMLQAVNLNIQNPEEEVRKVLKLVRMEGAASNKFKNCSLGMKQRIGIAMALLGNPNLLILDEPINGLDVDGMRIMREIMIDLTTNHNCTIVVSSHVLGELEKVATHYGIIRQGKMIKEMAAEELEQSCRTYVAVKAKEINKTKGVLSCKYNKVVEDENEYIRIYDIVTPEEIVTYLYNNDILVNEVKTDKISLEEYYIDLMNEKGGK
;
A
#
# COMPACT_ATOMS: atom_id res chain seq x y z
N MET A 1 -8.68 16.35 -9.52
CA MET A 1 -9.35 16.59 -8.22
C MET A 1 -8.73 15.69 -7.18
N ASN A 2 -8.46 16.21 -5.98
CA ASN A 2 -7.80 15.45 -4.91
C ASN A 2 -8.83 15.02 -3.86
N ALA A 3 -8.74 13.76 -3.41
CA ALA A 3 -9.50 13.27 -2.28
C ALA A 3 -8.88 13.75 -0.95
N ILE A 4 -7.55 13.80 -0.87
CA ILE A 4 -6.82 14.31 0.28
C ILE A 4 -5.74 15.28 -0.20
N GLU A 5 -5.62 16.42 0.51
CA GLU A 5 -4.53 17.36 0.37
C GLU A 5 -4.00 17.74 1.75
N ILE A 6 -2.74 17.42 2.02
CA ILE A 6 -2.04 17.74 3.26
C ILE A 6 -0.93 18.74 2.95
N LYS A 7 -0.86 19.85 3.69
CA LYS A 7 0.18 20.88 3.56
C LYS A 7 0.85 21.14 4.89
N ASN A 8 2.18 20.93 4.94
CA ASN A 8 3.06 21.21 6.07
C ASN A 8 2.55 20.66 7.41
N LEU A 9 1.99 19.43 7.39
CA LEU A 9 1.40 18.80 8.55
C LEU A 9 2.47 18.43 9.58
N THR A 10 2.30 18.91 10.81
CA THR A 10 3.20 18.65 11.93
C THR A 10 2.42 18.06 13.10
N LYS A 11 3.01 17.05 13.77
CA LYS A 11 2.46 16.48 15.00
C LYS A 11 3.55 16.21 16.01
N ASN A 12 3.37 16.80 17.19
CA ASN A 12 4.25 16.61 18.35
C ASN A 12 3.51 15.86 19.45
N PHE A 13 4.18 14.90 20.07
CA PHE A 13 3.77 14.23 21.29
C PHE A 13 4.83 14.52 22.36
N GLY A 14 4.59 15.57 23.17
CA GLY A 14 5.59 16.11 24.08
C GLY A 14 6.83 16.55 23.29
N GLN A 15 8.00 15.97 23.60
CA GLN A 15 9.26 16.26 22.92
C GLN A 15 9.45 15.47 21.60
N LYS A 16 8.66 14.42 21.36
CA LYS A 16 8.79 13.61 20.15
C LYS A 16 7.97 14.21 19.01
N GLN A 17 8.64 14.59 17.94
CA GLN A 17 8.01 15.03 16.71
C GLN A 17 7.73 13.81 15.82
N ALA A 18 6.45 13.50 15.63
CA ALA A 18 6.01 12.36 14.84
C ALA A 18 5.79 12.70 13.35
N LEU A 19 5.39 13.96 13.07
CA LEU A 19 5.28 14.48 11.71
C LEU A 19 6.00 15.82 11.62
N CYS A 20 6.80 16.01 10.57
CA CYS A 20 7.77 17.08 10.40
C CYS A 20 7.51 17.88 9.11
N GLY A 21 6.32 18.48 8.97
CA GLY A 21 5.94 19.23 7.77
C GLY A 21 5.59 18.30 6.60
N LEU A 22 4.81 17.25 6.87
CA LEU A 22 4.34 16.30 5.86
C LEU A 22 3.48 17.01 4.82
N ASN A 23 3.77 16.78 3.53
CA ASN A 23 2.91 17.13 2.41
C ASN A 23 2.48 15.82 1.74
N MET A 24 1.18 15.71 1.35
CA MET A 24 0.63 14.50 0.75
C MET A 24 -0.57 14.86 -0.12
N THR A 25 -0.65 14.23 -1.28
CA THR A 25 -1.75 14.43 -2.23
C THR A 25 -2.29 13.10 -2.71
N VAL A 26 -3.58 12.85 -2.46
CA VAL A 26 -4.26 11.61 -2.89
C VAL A 26 -5.29 11.95 -3.95
N PRO A 27 -5.14 11.46 -5.19
CA PRO A 27 -6.14 11.65 -6.24
C PRO A 27 -7.46 10.93 -5.94
N VAL A 28 -8.59 11.50 -6.40
CA VAL A 28 -9.89 10.83 -6.33
C VAL A 28 -9.88 9.55 -7.17
N GLY A 29 -10.49 8.46 -6.66
CA GLY A 29 -10.58 7.19 -7.36
C GLY A 29 -9.27 6.41 -7.43
N SER A 30 -8.27 6.77 -6.60
CA SER A 30 -7.00 6.04 -6.53
C SER A 30 -6.98 5.04 -5.37
N ILE A 31 -6.13 4.02 -5.51
CA ILE A 31 -5.60 3.23 -4.39
C ILE A 31 -4.22 3.80 -4.10
N TYR A 32 -4.10 4.53 -2.99
CA TYR A 32 -2.87 5.18 -2.58
C TYR A 32 -2.13 4.34 -1.55
N GLY A 33 -1.02 3.75 -1.94
CA GLY A 33 -0.13 2.99 -1.07
C GLY A 33 0.74 3.92 -0.22
N PHE A 34 0.52 3.94 1.10
CA PHE A 34 1.28 4.76 2.05
C PHE A 34 2.36 3.91 2.72
N ILE A 35 3.61 4.08 2.28
CA ILE A 35 4.74 3.22 2.56
C ILE A 35 5.71 3.87 3.54
N GLY A 36 6.23 3.09 4.49
CA GLY A 36 7.27 3.54 5.40
C GLY A 36 7.52 2.57 6.54
N GLU A 37 8.66 2.70 7.19
CA GLU A 37 9.04 1.89 8.36
C GLU A 37 8.09 2.10 9.55
N ASN A 38 8.16 1.18 10.53
CA ASN A 38 7.46 1.37 11.78
C ASN A 38 7.96 2.64 12.49
N GLY A 39 7.02 3.49 12.93
CA GLY A 39 7.35 4.76 13.55
C GLY A 39 7.67 5.91 12.56
N SER A 40 7.56 5.72 11.25
CA SER A 40 7.78 6.76 10.25
C SER A 40 6.73 7.88 10.26
N GLY A 41 5.55 7.66 10.87
CA GLY A 41 4.45 8.62 10.95
C GLY A 41 3.16 8.19 10.25
N LYS A 42 3.08 7.00 9.62
CA LYS A 42 1.88 6.52 8.90
C LYS A 42 0.63 6.55 9.77
N SER A 43 0.60 5.76 10.84
CA SER A 43 -0.59 5.67 11.73
C SER A 43 -0.92 7.01 12.41
N THR A 44 0.08 7.90 12.61
CA THR A 44 -0.17 9.26 13.10
C THR A 44 -0.92 10.08 12.05
N THR A 45 -0.52 10.02 10.78
CA THR A 45 -1.18 10.69 9.66
C THR A 45 -2.61 10.17 9.50
N GLU A 46 -2.79 8.85 9.49
CA GLU A 46 -4.11 8.19 9.37
C GLU A 46 -5.04 8.58 10.52
N LYS A 47 -4.54 8.58 11.77
CA LYS A 47 -5.33 9.04 12.94
C LYS A 47 -5.75 10.52 12.82
N ILE A 48 -4.92 11.38 12.24
CA ILE A 48 -5.30 12.78 11.99
C ILE A 48 -6.37 12.84 10.89
N LEU A 49 -6.20 12.13 9.78
CA LEU A 49 -7.19 12.07 8.70
C LEU A 49 -8.54 11.59 9.22
N CYS A 50 -8.57 10.54 10.04
CA CYS A 50 -9.79 10.02 10.68
C CYS A 50 -10.30 10.92 11.83
N GLY A 51 -9.60 12.00 12.16
CA GLY A 51 -9.96 12.93 13.24
C GLY A 51 -9.90 12.34 14.64
N LEU A 52 -9.15 11.28 14.83
CA LEU A 52 -8.92 10.65 16.13
C LEU A 52 -7.93 11.45 16.98
N ILE A 53 -7.04 12.21 16.34
CA ILE A 53 -6.10 13.13 16.98
C ILE A 53 -6.02 14.44 16.18
N HIS A 54 -5.73 15.54 16.86
CA HIS A 54 -5.51 16.83 16.20
C HIS A 54 -4.06 17.02 15.77
N PRO A 55 -3.79 17.67 14.63
CA PRO A 55 -2.45 18.10 14.25
C PRO A 55 -1.92 19.16 15.23
N SER A 56 -0.60 19.34 15.28
CA SER A 56 0.03 20.47 15.99
C SER A 56 0.06 21.73 15.13
N SER A 57 0.26 21.56 13.82
CA SER A 57 0.20 22.62 12.81
C SER A 57 0.02 22.02 11.40
N GLY A 58 -0.22 22.86 10.42
CA GLY A 58 -0.45 22.46 9.03
C GLY A 58 -1.93 22.41 8.69
N ASN A 59 -2.23 22.12 7.43
CA ASN A 59 -3.58 22.09 6.89
C ASN A 59 -3.89 20.72 6.27
N VAL A 60 -5.10 20.20 6.51
CA VAL A 60 -5.58 18.94 5.97
C VAL A 60 -6.95 19.16 5.34
N LYS A 61 -7.04 18.94 4.04
CA LYS A 61 -8.30 18.99 3.29
C LYS A 61 -8.66 17.61 2.77
N ILE A 62 -9.94 17.29 2.82
CA ILE A 62 -10.55 16.10 2.25
C ILE A 62 -11.70 16.54 1.37
N PHE A 63 -11.67 16.19 0.07
CA PHE A 63 -12.60 16.68 -0.95
C PHE A 63 -12.76 18.22 -0.89
N ASP A 64 -11.64 18.94 -0.87
CA ASP A 64 -11.53 20.41 -0.80
C ASP A 64 -12.09 21.09 0.47
N LYS A 65 -12.61 20.31 1.42
CA LYS A 65 -13.11 20.80 2.73
C LYS A 65 -12.13 20.47 3.85
N GLU A 66 -12.17 21.20 4.94
CA GLU A 66 -11.40 20.89 6.15
C GLU A 66 -11.74 19.48 6.67
N HIS A 67 -10.74 18.70 7.07
CA HIS A 67 -10.91 17.33 7.56
C HIS A 67 -11.81 17.19 8.80
N THR A 68 -12.03 18.28 9.53
CA THR A 68 -12.94 18.34 10.69
C THR A 68 -14.40 18.53 10.30
N ASN A 69 -14.69 18.82 9.04
CA ASN A 69 -16.06 19.04 8.55
C ASN A 69 -16.90 17.75 8.66
N ILE A 70 -18.09 17.85 9.26
CA ILE A 70 -18.98 16.70 9.51
C ILE A 70 -19.43 16.03 8.22
N ASP A 71 -19.73 16.79 7.16
CA ASP A 71 -20.15 16.24 5.86
C ASP A 71 -19.05 15.39 5.23
N VAL A 72 -17.80 15.77 5.44
CA VAL A 72 -16.64 15.01 4.97
C VAL A 72 -16.51 13.70 5.74
N ARG A 73 -16.59 13.80 7.07
CA ARG A 73 -16.45 12.63 7.96
C ARG A 73 -17.54 11.59 7.74
N SER A 74 -18.77 12.03 7.44
CA SER A 74 -19.87 11.10 7.12
C SER A 74 -19.64 10.30 5.83
N LYS A 75 -18.70 10.74 4.99
CA LYS A 75 -18.31 10.08 3.73
C LYS A 75 -16.98 9.35 3.81
N MET A 76 -16.47 9.14 5.02
CA MET A 76 -15.22 8.43 5.27
C MET A 76 -15.47 7.15 6.05
N GLY A 77 -14.79 6.08 5.64
CA GLY A 77 -14.67 4.85 6.41
C GLY A 77 -13.23 4.66 6.85
N CYS A 78 -13.03 4.13 8.05
CA CYS A 78 -11.70 3.91 8.60
C CYS A 78 -11.58 2.53 9.23
N LEU A 79 -10.47 1.87 8.97
CA LEU A 79 -10.01 0.70 9.73
C LEU A 79 -8.59 1.00 10.22
N ILE A 80 -8.48 1.42 11.48
CA ILE A 80 -7.20 1.72 12.13
C ILE A 80 -6.96 0.64 13.18
N GLU A 81 -5.83 -0.08 13.04
CA GLU A 81 -5.46 -1.21 13.90
C GLU A 81 -6.49 -2.37 13.77
N MET A 82 -7.33 -2.59 14.78
CA MET A 82 -8.29 -3.69 14.80
C MET A 82 -9.73 -3.16 14.83
N PRO A 83 -10.68 -3.85 14.18
CA PRO A 83 -12.08 -3.43 14.22
C PRO A 83 -12.64 -3.48 15.65
N GLY A 84 -13.31 -2.39 16.03
CA GLY A 84 -13.95 -2.22 17.35
C GLY A 84 -15.24 -3.04 17.50
N CYS A 85 -15.14 -4.38 17.37
CA CYS A 85 -16.27 -5.29 17.43
C CYS A 85 -16.47 -5.92 18.81
N PHE A 86 -17.72 -6.13 19.19
CA PHE A 86 -18.07 -6.89 20.38
C PHE A 86 -17.79 -8.39 20.15
N LYS A 87 -16.87 -8.95 20.91
CA LYS A 87 -16.35 -10.31 20.72
C LYS A 87 -17.41 -11.41 20.77
N ASN A 88 -18.42 -11.24 21.61
CA ASN A 88 -19.48 -12.24 21.82
C ASN A 88 -20.70 -12.06 20.90
N TYR A 89 -20.78 -10.95 20.18
CA TYR A 89 -21.83 -10.70 19.17
C TYR A 89 -21.49 -11.39 17.85
N SER A 90 -22.53 -11.71 17.09
CA SER A 90 -22.35 -12.18 15.72
C SER A 90 -21.78 -11.07 14.84
N VAL A 91 -21.21 -11.46 13.69
CA VAL A 91 -20.78 -10.50 12.66
C VAL A 91 -21.96 -9.61 12.26
N TRP A 92 -23.11 -10.22 11.99
CA TRP A 92 -24.36 -9.52 11.70
C TRP A 92 -24.71 -8.47 12.74
N ASN A 93 -24.75 -8.85 14.03
CA ASN A 93 -25.14 -7.94 15.10
C ASN A 93 -24.16 -6.79 15.31
N ASN A 94 -22.85 -7.02 15.10
CA ASN A 94 -21.85 -5.95 15.12
C ASN A 94 -22.11 -4.94 14.01
N LEU A 95 -22.34 -5.40 12.77
CA LEU A 95 -22.65 -4.53 11.63
C LEU A 95 -23.98 -3.80 11.81
N MET A 96 -25.02 -4.49 12.29
CA MET A 96 -26.32 -3.88 12.58
C MET A 96 -26.22 -2.76 13.62
N LEU A 97 -25.47 -2.99 14.70
CA LEU A 97 -25.23 -1.98 15.73
C LEU A 97 -24.58 -0.73 15.14
N GLN A 98 -23.55 -0.93 14.29
CA GLN A 98 -22.88 0.19 13.63
C GLN A 98 -23.78 0.91 12.62
N ALA A 99 -24.58 0.17 11.84
CA ALA A 99 -25.52 0.74 10.89
C ALA A 99 -26.59 1.61 11.59
N VAL A 100 -27.09 1.15 12.74
CA VAL A 100 -28.02 1.93 13.58
C VAL A 100 -27.35 3.17 14.14
N ASN A 101 -26.11 3.07 14.64
CA ASN A 101 -25.34 4.22 15.14
C ASN A 101 -25.09 5.28 14.06
N LEU A 102 -24.96 4.87 12.80
CA LEU A 102 -24.82 5.76 11.65
C LEU A 102 -26.17 6.30 11.13
N ASN A 103 -27.30 5.98 11.78
CA ASN A 103 -28.66 6.35 11.37
C ASN A 103 -28.99 5.92 9.92
N ILE A 104 -28.53 4.76 9.48
CA ILE A 104 -28.82 4.23 8.15
C ILE A 104 -30.31 3.84 8.11
N GLN A 105 -31.04 4.35 7.10
CA GLN A 105 -32.50 4.15 6.98
C GLN A 105 -32.91 2.67 6.84
N ASN A 106 -32.17 1.91 6.01
CA ASN A 106 -32.41 0.48 5.77
C ASN A 106 -31.21 -0.34 6.24
N PRO A 107 -30.96 -0.48 7.56
CA PRO A 107 -29.73 -1.05 8.07
C PRO A 107 -29.54 -2.52 7.69
N GLU A 108 -30.62 -3.34 7.61
CA GLU A 108 -30.51 -4.74 7.20
C GLU A 108 -30.04 -4.90 5.74
N GLU A 109 -30.58 -4.09 4.84
CA GLU A 109 -30.21 -4.13 3.42
C GLU A 109 -28.75 -3.72 3.24
N GLU A 110 -28.34 -2.63 3.91
CA GLU A 110 -26.95 -2.14 3.84
C GLU A 110 -25.98 -3.15 4.46
N VAL A 111 -26.33 -3.79 5.56
CA VAL A 111 -25.49 -4.85 6.17
C VAL A 111 -25.35 -6.05 5.22
N ARG A 112 -26.42 -6.48 4.55
CA ARG A 112 -26.35 -7.55 3.52
C ARG A 112 -25.42 -7.14 2.37
N LYS A 113 -25.56 -5.90 1.88
CA LYS A 113 -24.72 -5.36 0.82
C LYS A 113 -23.24 -5.36 1.18
N VAL A 114 -22.86 -4.81 2.35
CA VAL A 114 -21.45 -4.77 2.75
C VAL A 114 -20.88 -6.16 3.02
N LEU A 115 -21.67 -7.08 3.61
CA LEU A 115 -21.25 -8.47 3.79
C LEU A 115 -20.95 -9.16 2.45
N LYS A 116 -21.74 -8.89 1.43
CA LYS A 116 -21.52 -9.41 0.08
C LYS A 116 -20.22 -8.83 -0.52
N LEU A 117 -20.02 -7.51 -0.42
CA LEU A 117 -18.80 -6.84 -0.92
C LEU A 117 -17.53 -7.44 -0.32
N VAL A 118 -17.53 -7.73 0.99
CA VAL A 118 -16.37 -8.32 1.67
C VAL A 118 -16.38 -9.85 1.70
N ARG A 119 -17.32 -10.52 1.00
CA ARG A 119 -17.45 -11.99 0.91
C ARG A 119 -17.57 -12.67 2.27
N MET A 120 -18.41 -12.13 3.13
CA MET A 120 -18.65 -12.61 4.50
C MET A 120 -20.08 -13.03 4.78
N GLU A 121 -20.92 -13.21 3.76
CA GLU A 121 -22.33 -13.60 3.91
C GLU A 121 -22.50 -14.90 4.68
N GLY A 122 -21.71 -15.92 4.32
CA GLY A 122 -21.75 -17.24 4.98
C GLY A 122 -21.30 -17.24 6.46
N ALA A 123 -20.64 -16.16 6.90
CA ALA A 123 -20.14 -16.01 8.26
C ALA A 123 -20.95 -15.02 9.12
N ALA A 124 -22.08 -14.51 8.62
CA ALA A 124 -22.87 -13.49 9.28
C ALA A 124 -23.33 -13.89 10.70
N SER A 125 -23.66 -15.17 10.92
CA SER A 125 -24.08 -15.71 12.22
C SER A 125 -22.92 -16.05 13.16
N ASN A 126 -21.67 -16.08 12.68
CA ASN A 126 -20.50 -16.43 13.48
C ASN A 126 -20.23 -15.35 14.53
N LYS A 127 -19.88 -15.78 15.75
CA LYS A 127 -19.41 -14.83 16.77
C LYS A 127 -18.05 -14.26 16.35
N PHE A 128 -17.85 -12.94 16.51
CA PHE A 128 -16.62 -12.25 16.11
C PHE A 128 -15.35 -12.88 16.70
N LYS A 129 -15.40 -13.34 17.96
CA LYS A 129 -14.26 -14.02 18.60
C LYS A 129 -13.78 -15.28 17.87
N ASN A 130 -14.68 -15.96 17.18
CA ASN A 130 -14.40 -17.22 16.46
C ASN A 130 -13.94 -16.99 15.02
N CYS A 131 -13.88 -15.74 14.56
CA CYS A 131 -13.40 -15.39 13.21
C CYS A 131 -11.87 -15.43 13.15
N SER A 132 -11.33 -15.92 12.02
CA SER A 132 -9.91 -15.83 11.72
C SER A 132 -9.43 -14.37 11.59
N LEU A 133 -8.13 -14.13 11.55
CA LEU A 133 -7.59 -12.77 11.35
C LEU A 133 -8.11 -12.15 10.07
N GLY A 134 -8.04 -12.87 8.93
CA GLY A 134 -8.54 -12.39 7.65
C GLY A 134 -10.05 -12.13 7.64
N MET A 135 -10.84 -12.94 8.35
CA MET A 135 -12.26 -12.64 8.55
C MET A 135 -12.46 -11.37 9.36
N LYS A 136 -11.69 -11.16 10.44
CA LYS A 136 -11.77 -9.94 11.26
C LYS A 136 -11.41 -8.69 10.48
N GLN A 137 -10.38 -8.75 9.63
CA GLN A 137 -10.02 -7.64 8.76
C GLN A 137 -11.14 -7.31 7.77
N ARG A 138 -11.70 -8.33 7.11
CA ARG A 138 -12.85 -8.13 6.19
C ARG A 138 -14.09 -7.57 6.90
N ILE A 139 -14.36 -8.00 8.13
CA ILE A 139 -15.44 -7.43 8.95
C ILE A 139 -15.15 -5.95 9.27
N GLY A 140 -13.90 -5.61 9.59
CA GLY A 140 -13.48 -4.22 9.80
C GLY A 140 -13.72 -3.35 8.58
N ILE A 141 -13.40 -3.85 7.39
CA ILE A 141 -13.71 -3.15 6.13
C ILE A 141 -15.22 -3.05 5.93
N ALA A 142 -16.00 -4.11 6.20
CA ALA A 142 -17.46 -4.05 6.11
C ALA A 142 -18.04 -2.96 7.04
N MET A 143 -17.51 -2.82 8.26
CA MET A 143 -17.90 -1.74 9.18
C MET A 143 -17.54 -0.35 8.62
N ALA A 144 -16.36 -0.22 8.01
CA ALA A 144 -15.93 1.02 7.40
C ALA A 144 -16.72 1.39 6.14
N LEU A 145 -17.30 0.41 5.44
CA LEU A 145 -18.12 0.60 4.24
C LEU A 145 -19.57 1.01 4.53
N LEU A 146 -20.05 0.80 5.76
CA LEU A 146 -21.42 1.22 6.13
C LEU A 146 -21.60 2.73 5.91
N GLY A 147 -22.70 3.10 5.25
CA GLY A 147 -22.96 4.48 4.87
C GLY A 147 -22.35 4.90 3.53
N ASN A 148 -21.81 3.95 2.76
CA ASN A 148 -21.29 4.16 1.41
C ASN A 148 -20.24 5.28 1.29
N PRO A 149 -19.09 5.16 1.97
CA PRO A 149 -18.07 6.19 1.98
C PRO A 149 -17.40 6.37 0.59
N ASN A 150 -16.96 7.61 0.32
CA ASN A 150 -16.16 7.92 -0.87
C ASN A 150 -14.64 7.81 -0.61
N LEU A 151 -14.23 7.70 0.65
CA LEU A 151 -12.85 7.58 1.08
C LEU A 151 -12.72 6.51 2.16
N LEU A 152 -11.81 5.55 1.96
CA LEU A 152 -11.42 4.57 2.95
C LEU A 152 -9.97 4.80 3.40
N ILE A 153 -9.73 4.70 4.69
CA ILE A 153 -8.38 4.69 5.28
C ILE A 153 -8.19 3.35 5.98
N LEU A 154 -7.23 2.57 5.50
CA LEU A 154 -6.97 1.19 5.93
C LEU A 154 -5.54 1.06 6.44
N ASP A 155 -5.38 0.91 7.77
CA ASP A 155 -4.07 0.71 8.42
C ASP A 155 -3.72 -0.78 8.42
N GLU A 156 -2.70 -1.15 7.65
CA GLU A 156 -2.13 -2.50 7.55
C GLU A 156 -3.17 -3.63 7.30
N PRO A 157 -4.16 -3.47 6.38
CA PRO A 157 -5.29 -4.41 6.26
C PRO A 157 -4.89 -5.82 5.77
N ILE A 158 -3.69 -5.96 5.20
CA ILE A 158 -3.17 -7.20 4.61
C ILE A 158 -2.23 -7.93 5.59
N ASN A 159 -1.78 -7.25 6.65
CA ASN A 159 -0.77 -7.78 7.57
C ASN A 159 -1.24 -9.04 8.30
N GLY A 160 -0.39 -10.08 8.26
CA GLY A 160 -0.65 -11.36 8.93
C GLY A 160 -1.72 -12.24 8.30
N LEU A 161 -2.16 -11.91 7.06
CA LEU A 161 -3.05 -12.77 6.29
C LEU A 161 -2.28 -13.88 5.59
N ASP A 162 -2.95 -15.00 5.35
CA ASP A 162 -2.49 -16.02 4.43
C ASP A 162 -2.64 -15.57 2.96
N VAL A 163 -2.08 -16.34 2.04
CA VAL A 163 -2.05 -16.00 0.60
C VAL A 163 -3.45 -15.77 0.04
N ASP A 164 -4.42 -16.62 0.43
CA ASP A 164 -5.81 -16.46 -0.02
C ASP A 164 -6.48 -15.21 0.58
N GLY A 165 -6.23 -14.94 1.84
CA GLY A 165 -6.70 -13.72 2.52
C GLY A 165 -6.17 -12.46 1.85
N MET A 166 -4.87 -12.43 1.52
CA MET A 166 -4.25 -11.32 0.79
C MET A 166 -4.87 -11.12 -0.59
N ARG A 167 -5.08 -12.22 -1.34
CA ARG A 167 -5.73 -12.19 -2.66
C ARG A 167 -7.16 -11.61 -2.58
N ILE A 168 -7.97 -12.11 -1.65
CA ILE A 168 -9.34 -11.62 -1.45
C ILE A 168 -9.34 -10.13 -1.10
N MET A 169 -8.42 -9.69 -0.23
CA MET A 169 -8.31 -8.29 0.18
C MET A 169 -7.99 -7.37 -1.00
N ARG A 170 -7.06 -7.78 -1.87
CA ARG A 170 -6.75 -7.05 -3.10
C ARG A 170 -7.96 -6.91 -4.01
N GLU A 171 -8.66 -8.02 -4.27
CA GLU A 171 -9.84 -8.02 -5.11
C GLU A 171 -10.96 -7.10 -4.57
N ILE A 172 -11.14 -7.06 -3.24
CA ILE A 172 -12.07 -6.12 -2.58
C ILE A 172 -11.65 -4.66 -2.82
N MET A 173 -10.37 -4.32 -2.61
CA MET A 173 -9.88 -2.94 -2.80
C MET A 173 -10.04 -2.48 -4.26
N ILE A 174 -9.70 -3.35 -5.22
CA ILE A 174 -9.87 -3.06 -6.64
C ILE A 174 -11.37 -2.85 -6.97
N ASP A 175 -12.25 -3.74 -6.53
CA ASP A 175 -13.69 -3.64 -6.77
C ASP A 175 -14.29 -2.35 -6.20
N LEU A 176 -13.91 -1.99 -4.97
CA LEU A 176 -14.35 -0.76 -4.33
C LEU A 176 -13.93 0.50 -5.11
N THR A 177 -12.74 0.49 -5.68
CA THR A 177 -12.22 1.63 -6.44
C THR A 177 -12.83 1.69 -7.84
N THR A 178 -12.91 0.57 -8.55
CA THR A 178 -13.37 0.53 -9.95
C THR A 178 -14.88 0.62 -10.09
N ASN A 179 -15.63 -0.07 -9.23
CA ASN A 179 -17.08 -0.22 -9.36
C ASN A 179 -17.87 0.64 -8.38
N HIS A 180 -17.26 1.11 -7.29
CA HIS A 180 -17.94 1.90 -6.25
C HIS A 180 -17.38 3.32 -6.10
N ASN A 181 -16.45 3.76 -6.97
CA ASN A 181 -15.84 5.10 -6.95
C ASN A 181 -15.26 5.49 -5.58
N CYS A 182 -14.76 4.51 -4.82
CA CYS A 182 -14.17 4.74 -3.52
C CYS A 182 -12.67 5.00 -3.66
N THR A 183 -12.18 6.09 -3.08
CA THR A 183 -10.73 6.34 -2.95
C THR A 183 -10.23 5.58 -1.75
N ILE A 184 -9.07 4.92 -1.85
CA ILE A 184 -8.50 4.13 -0.76
C ILE A 184 -7.10 4.63 -0.44
N VAL A 185 -6.85 4.93 0.83
CA VAL A 185 -5.50 5.07 1.38
C VAL A 185 -5.21 3.80 2.17
N VAL A 186 -4.17 3.09 1.79
CA VAL A 186 -3.77 1.84 2.44
C VAL A 186 -2.31 1.92 2.86
N SER A 187 -2.06 1.82 4.17
CA SER A 187 -0.69 1.63 4.66
C SER A 187 -0.31 0.16 4.61
N SER A 188 0.92 -0.13 4.26
CA SER A 188 1.50 -1.46 4.39
C SER A 188 3.02 -1.40 4.44
N HIS A 189 3.61 -2.40 5.08
CA HIS A 189 5.03 -2.73 4.99
C HIS A 189 5.29 -3.90 4.03
N VAL A 190 4.24 -4.53 3.48
CA VAL A 190 4.34 -5.61 2.48
C VAL A 190 4.27 -5.00 1.09
N LEU A 191 5.41 -4.53 0.59
CA LEU A 191 5.49 -3.72 -0.63
C LEU A 191 5.03 -4.48 -1.88
N GLY A 192 5.40 -5.75 -2.01
CA GLY A 192 4.98 -6.60 -3.14
C GLY A 192 3.47 -6.84 -3.24
N GLU A 193 2.71 -6.64 -2.14
CA GLU A 193 1.25 -6.69 -2.20
C GLU A 193 0.64 -5.34 -2.60
N LEU A 194 1.25 -4.21 -2.17
CA LEU A 194 0.85 -2.88 -2.64
C LEU A 194 1.11 -2.70 -4.13
N GLU A 195 2.23 -3.20 -4.64
CA GLU A 195 2.60 -3.14 -6.06
C GLU A 195 1.52 -3.71 -6.99
N LYS A 196 0.75 -4.69 -6.50
CA LYS A 196 -0.32 -5.35 -7.27
C LYS A 196 -1.63 -4.57 -7.35
N VAL A 197 -1.81 -3.54 -6.52
CA VAL A 197 -3.10 -2.84 -6.40
C VAL A 197 -3.01 -1.32 -6.40
N ALA A 198 -1.92 -0.76 -5.89
CA ALA A 198 -1.80 0.68 -5.75
C ALA A 198 -1.62 1.36 -7.12
N THR A 199 -2.33 2.47 -7.30
CA THR A 199 -2.21 3.35 -8.48
C THR A 199 -1.28 4.53 -8.20
N HIS A 200 -1.07 4.84 -6.92
CA HIS A 200 -0.18 5.90 -6.46
C HIS A 200 0.53 5.48 -5.19
N TYR A 201 1.72 6.01 -4.96
CA TYR A 201 2.54 5.72 -3.80
C TYR A 201 2.99 6.98 -3.10
N GLY A 202 2.99 6.96 -1.77
CA GLY A 202 3.64 7.93 -0.92
C GLY A 202 4.61 7.25 0.04
N ILE A 203 5.89 7.62 -0.01
CA ILE A 203 6.94 7.05 0.83
C ILE A 203 7.28 8.04 1.94
N ILE A 204 7.01 7.65 3.19
CA ILE A 204 7.27 8.47 4.37
C ILE A 204 8.45 7.93 5.18
N ARG A 205 9.31 8.85 5.64
CA ARG A 205 10.42 8.55 6.56
C ARG A 205 10.56 9.67 7.59
N GLN A 206 10.64 9.31 8.87
CA GLN A 206 10.84 10.27 9.96
C GLN A 206 9.87 11.47 9.93
N GLY A 207 8.59 11.19 9.65
CA GLY A 207 7.54 12.19 9.62
C GLY A 207 7.54 13.12 8.39
N LYS A 208 8.33 12.83 7.36
CA LYS A 208 8.40 13.61 6.11
C LYS A 208 8.09 12.73 4.91
N MET A 209 7.38 13.28 3.92
CA MET A 209 7.25 12.64 2.61
C MET A 209 8.59 12.69 1.89
N ILE A 210 9.10 11.51 1.53
CA ILE A 210 10.34 11.36 0.77
C ILE A 210 10.08 11.40 -0.72
N LYS A 211 9.01 10.72 -1.14
CA LYS A 211 8.61 10.63 -2.55
C LYS A 211 7.11 10.40 -2.64
N GLU A 212 6.47 11.06 -3.60
CA GLU A 212 5.15 10.72 -4.11
C GLU A 212 5.25 10.45 -5.60
N MET A 213 4.55 9.44 -6.11
CA MET A 213 4.55 9.08 -7.53
C MET A 213 3.32 8.28 -7.91
N ALA A 214 2.93 8.32 -9.18
CA ALA A 214 1.98 7.38 -9.75
C ALA A 214 2.65 6.01 -10.00
N ALA A 215 1.84 4.94 -10.11
CA ALA A 215 2.35 3.60 -10.41
C ALA A 215 3.07 3.56 -11.77
N GLU A 216 2.54 4.28 -12.76
CA GLU A 216 3.15 4.40 -14.09
C GLU A 216 4.52 5.09 -14.03
N GLU A 217 4.71 6.09 -13.16
CA GLU A 217 6.01 6.75 -12.95
C GLU A 217 7.02 5.79 -12.29
N LEU A 218 6.53 4.94 -11.37
CA LEU A 218 7.35 3.89 -10.78
C LEU A 218 7.78 2.89 -11.84
N GLU A 219 6.86 2.40 -12.67
CA GLU A 219 7.16 1.46 -13.75
C GLU A 219 8.17 2.03 -14.75
N GLN A 220 8.08 3.32 -15.08
CA GLN A 220 9.05 4.01 -15.93
C GLN A 220 10.40 4.23 -15.24
N SER A 221 10.39 4.42 -13.91
CA SER A 221 11.59 4.60 -13.09
C SER A 221 12.26 3.26 -12.75
N CYS A 222 11.49 2.17 -12.70
CA CYS A 222 11.97 0.81 -12.53
C CYS A 222 12.72 0.39 -13.81
N ARG A 223 14.04 0.58 -13.76
CA ARG A 223 14.91 0.15 -14.87
C ARG A 223 14.74 -1.34 -15.09
N THR A 224 14.45 -1.71 -16.32
CA THR A 224 14.61 -3.09 -16.76
C THR A 224 16.08 -3.43 -16.76
N TYR A 225 16.41 -4.62 -16.33
CA TYR A 225 17.77 -5.15 -16.43
C TYR A 225 17.72 -6.55 -17.04
N VAL A 226 18.83 -6.97 -17.62
CA VAL A 226 18.99 -8.36 -18.02
C VAL A 226 19.77 -9.07 -16.92
N ALA A 227 19.16 -10.12 -16.35
CA ALA A 227 19.78 -10.99 -15.36
C ALA A 227 20.42 -12.21 -16.05
N VAL A 228 21.68 -12.46 -15.72
CA VAL A 228 22.47 -13.55 -16.26
C VAL A 228 22.91 -14.46 -15.12
N LYS A 229 22.65 -15.76 -15.23
CA LYS A 229 23.20 -16.79 -14.35
C LYS A 229 24.20 -17.65 -15.11
N ALA A 230 25.42 -17.77 -14.59
CA ALA A 230 26.49 -18.55 -15.20
C ALA A 230 27.27 -19.30 -14.12
N LYS A 231 27.94 -20.39 -14.50
CA LYS A 231 28.77 -21.20 -13.55
C LYS A 231 29.97 -20.43 -13.02
N GLU A 232 30.61 -19.61 -13.88
CA GLU A 232 31.82 -18.87 -13.55
C GLU A 232 31.49 -17.37 -13.33
N ILE A 233 30.81 -17.04 -12.23
CA ILE A 233 30.26 -15.72 -11.96
C ILE A 233 31.32 -14.61 -12.11
N ASN A 234 32.49 -14.74 -11.46
CA ASN A 234 33.53 -13.72 -11.48
C ASN A 234 34.09 -13.47 -12.90
N LYS A 235 34.28 -14.53 -13.68
CA LYS A 235 34.75 -14.44 -15.07
C LYS A 235 33.67 -13.77 -15.93
N THR A 236 32.42 -14.20 -15.79
CA THR A 236 31.29 -13.65 -16.51
C THR A 236 31.10 -12.16 -16.23
N LYS A 237 31.14 -11.77 -14.95
CA LYS A 237 31.07 -10.37 -14.52
C LYS A 237 32.21 -9.53 -15.09
N GLY A 238 33.45 -10.06 -15.07
CA GLY A 238 34.60 -9.38 -15.66
C GLY A 238 34.41 -9.11 -17.17
N VAL A 239 33.98 -10.12 -17.94
CA VAL A 239 33.72 -9.98 -19.37
C VAL A 239 32.59 -9.00 -19.65
N LEU A 240 31.48 -9.08 -18.89
CA LEU A 240 30.36 -8.16 -19.06
C LEU A 240 30.75 -6.70 -18.73
N SER A 241 31.53 -6.50 -17.68
CA SER A 241 32.01 -5.17 -17.27
C SER A 241 32.98 -4.53 -18.27
N CYS A 242 33.56 -5.28 -19.19
CA CYS A 242 34.35 -4.74 -20.28
C CYS A 242 33.48 -4.07 -21.36
N LYS A 243 32.24 -4.47 -21.52
CA LYS A 243 31.33 -3.98 -22.56
C LYS A 243 30.22 -3.07 -22.03
N TYR A 244 29.72 -3.37 -20.83
CA TYR A 244 28.58 -2.70 -20.23
C TYR A 244 28.98 -1.88 -19.02
N ASN A 245 28.35 -0.69 -18.84
CA ASN A 245 28.75 0.27 -17.82
C ASN A 245 28.24 -0.06 -16.42
N LYS A 246 27.04 -0.64 -16.32
CA LYS A 246 26.42 -0.92 -15.03
C LYS A 246 26.10 -2.40 -14.88
N VAL A 247 27.10 -3.13 -14.37
CA VAL A 247 27.03 -4.57 -14.12
C VAL A 247 27.16 -4.81 -12.62
N VAL A 248 26.12 -5.38 -12.00
CA VAL A 248 26.05 -5.63 -10.55
C VAL A 248 25.72 -7.10 -10.30
N GLU A 249 26.34 -7.72 -9.30
CA GLU A 249 26.00 -9.04 -8.82
C GLU A 249 24.95 -8.94 -7.71
N ASP A 250 23.90 -9.77 -7.75
CA ASP A 250 22.89 -9.83 -6.71
C ASP A 250 23.10 -11.00 -5.75
N GLU A 251 22.33 -11.03 -4.67
CA GLU A 251 22.41 -12.05 -3.60
C GLU A 251 22.06 -13.48 -4.09
N ASN A 252 21.37 -13.61 -5.23
CA ASN A 252 20.95 -14.88 -5.83
C ASN A 252 21.91 -15.40 -6.90
N GLU A 253 23.16 -14.88 -6.94
CA GLU A 253 24.19 -15.23 -7.91
C GLU A 253 23.82 -14.87 -9.36
N TYR A 254 22.94 -13.88 -9.58
CA TYR A 254 22.71 -13.31 -10.90
C TYR A 254 23.60 -12.08 -11.11
N ILE A 255 24.02 -11.90 -12.34
CA ILE A 255 24.67 -10.65 -12.80
C ILE A 255 23.62 -9.82 -13.51
N ARG A 256 23.33 -8.63 -12.99
CA ARG A 256 22.34 -7.69 -13.54
C ARG A 256 23.03 -6.65 -14.39
N ILE A 257 22.51 -6.44 -15.59
CA ILE A 257 23.00 -5.47 -16.56
C ILE A 257 21.90 -4.45 -16.81
N TYR A 258 22.15 -3.21 -16.42
CA TYR A 258 21.16 -2.12 -16.49
C TYR A 258 21.27 -1.25 -17.77
N ASP A 259 22.15 -1.62 -18.68
CA ASP A 259 22.25 -1.00 -19.98
C ASP A 259 21.07 -1.44 -20.88
N ILE A 260 20.75 -0.64 -21.90
CA ILE A 260 19.72 -0.99 -22.89
C ILE A 260 20.27 -2.08 -23.78
N VAL A 261 19.92 -3.33 -23.47
CA VAL A 261 20.44 -4.53 -24.14
C VAL A 261 19.40 -5.64 -24.15
N THR A 262 19.43 -6.50 -25.16
CA THR A 262 18.55 -7.67 -25.22
C THR A 262 19.24 -8.92 -24.66
N PRO A 263 18.46 -9.91 -24.15
CA PRO A 263 19.01 -11.21 -23.74
C PRO A 263 19.84 -11.89 -24.82
N GLU A 264 19.41 -11.81 -26.10
CA GLU A 264 20.07 -12.41 -27.24
C GLU A 264 21.45 -11.82 -27.50
N GLU A 265 21.58 -10.49 -27.36
CA GLU A 265 22.87 -9.80 -27.50
C GLU A 265 23.85 -10.21 -26.41
N ILE A 266 23.36 -10.38 -25.18
CA ILE A 266 24.20 -10.82 -24.06
C ILE A 266 24.63 -12.27 -24.23
N VAL A 267 23.71 -13.17 -24.60
CA VAL A 267 24.04 -14.58 -24.87
C VAL A 267 25.09 -14.69 -25.97
N THR A 268 24.89 -13.96 -27.07
CA THR A 268 25.84 -13.95 -28.20
C THR A 268 27.21 -13.43 -27.77
N TYR A 269 27.25 -12.34 -27.01
CA TYR A 269 28.49 -11.75 -26.53
C TYR A 269 29.24 -12.69 -25.57
N LEU A 270 28.56 -13.35 -24.64
CA LEU A 270 29.16 -14.30 -23.71
C LEU A 270 29.65 -15.57 -24.42
N TYR A 271 28.87 -16.08 -25.38
CA TYR A 271 29.27 -17.24 -26.20
C TYR A 271 30.56 -16.95 -26.98
N ASN A 272 30.70 -15.76 -27.56
CA ASN A 272 31.91 -15.34 -28.28
C ASN A 272 33.13 -15.14 -27.35
N ASN A 273 32.95 -15.14 -26.04
CA ASN A 273 34.00 -15.07 -25.03
C ASN A 273 34.16 -16.39 -24.26
N ASP A 274 33.73 -17.52 -24.83
CA ASP A 274 33.81 -18.86 -24.27
C ASP A 274 33.14 -18.99 -22.88
N ILE A 275 32.01 -18.28 -22.69
CA ILE A 275 31.21 -18.35 -21.48
C ILE A 275 29.83 -18.96 -21.79
N LEU A 276 29.52 -20.08 -21.14
CA LEU A 276 28.20 -20.70 -21.20
C LEU A 276 27.33 -20.16 -20.08
N VAL A 277 26.14 -19.72 -20.44
CA VAL A 277 25.12 -19.20 -19.49
C VAL A 277 24.11 -20.28 -19.17
N ASN A 278 23.64 -20.28 -17.90
CA ASN A 278 22.62 -21.21 -17.45
C ASN A 278 21.23 -20.64 -17.69
N GLU A 279 21.09 -19.33 -17.47
CA GLU A 279 19.82 -18.60 -17.59
C GLU A 279 20.09 -17.14 -17.96
N VAL A 280 19.27 -16.60 -18.84
CA VAL A 280 19.23 -15.16 -19.16
C VAL A 280 17.77 -14.75 -19.23
N LYS A 281 17.41 -13.72 -18.47
CA LYS A 281 16.04 -13.19 -18.46
C LYS A 281 16.05 -11.68 -18.35
N THR A 282 15.00 -11.04 -18.87
CA THR A 282 14.70 -9.64 -18.59
C THR A 282 13.83 -9.56 -17.36
N ASP A 283 14.19 -8.69 -16.43
CA ASP A 283 13.44 -8.46 -15.19
C ASP A 283 13.36 -6.96 -14.91
N LYS A 284 12.51 -6.56 -13.95
CA LYS A 284 12.35 -5.17 -13.53
C LYS A 284 12.71 -5.05 -12.06
N ILE A 285 13.21 -3.88 -11.66
CA ILE A 285 13.37 -3.53 -10.25
C ILE A 285 11.98 -3.53 -9.59
N SER A 286 11.81 -4.29 -8.51
CA SER A 286 10.57 -4.30 -7.74
C SER A 286 10.39 -3.01 -6.93
N LEU A 287 9.15 -2.73 -6.49
CA LEU A 287 8.88 -1.63 -5.56
C LEU A 287 9.73 -1.75 -4.28
N GLU A 288 10.00 -2.97 -3.82
CA GLU A 288 10.82 -3.23 -2.63
C GLU A 288 12.29 -2.82 -2.86
N GLU A 289 12.88 -3.22 -3.99
CA GLU A 289 14.24 -2.82 -4.36
C GLU A 289 14.33 -1.30 -4.54
N TYR A 290 13.37 -0.69 -5.25
CA TYR A 290 13.29 0.76 -5.41
C TYR A 290 13.23 1.49 -4.05
N TYR A 291 12.42 0.97 -3.13
CA TYR A 291 12.31 1.51 -1.77
C TYR A 291 13.65 1.43 -1.01
N ILE A 292 14.33 0.28 -1.07
CA ILE A 292 15.64 0.08 -0.43
C ILE A 292 16.67 1.06 -1.00
N ASP A 293 16.75 1.20 -2.32
CA ASP A 293 17.66 2.15 -2.99
C ASP A 293 17.38 3.58 -2.55
N LEU A 294 16.11 3.99 -2.53
CA LEU A 294 15.70 5.33 -2.11
C LEU A 294 16.06 5.61 -0.63
N MET A 295 15.98 4.58 0.23
CA MET A 295 16.37 4.70 1.63
C MET A 295 17.88 4.82 1.81
N ASN A 296 18.66 4.12 0.98
CA ASN A 296 20.14 4.17 1.00
C ASN A 296 20.69 5.50 0.46
N GLU A 297 20.14 6.02 -0.63
CA GLU A 297 20.55 7.30 -1.21
C GLU A 297 20.36 8.49 -0.27
N LYS A 298 19.30 8.50 0.53
CA LYS A 298 18.98 9.57 1.50
C LYS A 298 19.47 9.30 2.93
N GLY A 299 20.12 8.17 3.18
CA GLY A 299 20.74 7.81 4.46
C GLY A 299 22.22 8.21 4.59
N GLY A 300 22.83 8.69 3.52
CA GLY A 300 24.23 9.09 3.45
C GLY A 300 24.46 10.60 3.63
N LYS A 301 23.91 11.21 4.70
CA LYS A 301 24.33 12.53 5.19
C LYS A 301 24.20 12.60 6.69
#